data_1fe222cde580d7e8c7deed8468e01c60
#
_entry.id   1fe222cde580d7e8c7deed8468e01c60
#
_cell.length_a   1.000
_cell.length_b   1.000
_cell.length_c   1.000
_cell.angle_alpha   90.00
_cell.angle_beta   90.00
_cell.angle_gamma   90.00
#
_symmetry.space_group_name_H-M   'P 1'
#
loop_
_entity.id
_entity.type
_entity.pdbx_description
1 polymer ?
#
loop_
_entity_poly.entity_id
_entity_poly.type
_entity_poly.pdbx_seq_one_letter_code
_entity_poly.pdbx_strand_id
1 'polypeptide(L)'
;MERQLKKGLWSHKLFLFGLLALFSYEIAEISINSFFINYVVDDGWMNARDAAVVLSFGGLGLFMCGRFAGSWIMQRIRAERVLLYCALGTVAATFLIVCNLGKISLVALFLVYVFEAIMFPTIFAISLKGLGNKTKRASSFLMMSPVGGAIGPVLMGYVADNSNMSLSFIIPFVSFCVVLFYSWYADVEGN
;
A
#
# COMPACT_ATOMS: atom_id res chain seq x y z
N MET A 1 21.68 -8.10 -23.24
CA MET A 1 20.43 -7.36 -23.41
C MET A 1 19.41 -8.11 -24.28
N GLU A 2 19.78 -8.72 -25.41
CA GLU A 2 18.86 -9.46 -26.31
C GLU A 2 18.22 -10.72 -25.72
N ARG A 3 18.87 -11.44 -24.80
CA ARG A 3 18.30 -12.64 -24.15
C ARG A 3 17.06 -12.38 -23.30
N GLN A 4 16.89 -11.18 -22.76
CA GLN A 4 15.75 -10.80 -21.94
C GLN A 4 14.47 -10.57 -22.79
N LEU A 5 14.62 -10.12 -24.03
CA LEU A 5 13.51 -9.82 -24.93
C LEU A 5 12.75 -11.07 -25.42
N LYS A 6 13.38 -12.26 -25.40
CA LYS A 6 12.78 -13.53 -25.84
C LYS A 6 11.95 -14.24 -24.76
N LYS A 7 12.13 -13.91 -23.46
CA LYS A 7 11.32 -14.51 -22.38
C LYS A 7 9.89 -13.97 -22.42
N GLY A 8 8.91 -14.83 -22.22
CA GLY A 8 7.50 -14.43 -22.12
C GLY A 8 7.28 -13.40 -20.99
N LEU A 9 6.22 -12.58 -21.03
CA LEU A 9 5.89 -11.61 -19.99
C LEU A 9 5.86 -12.25 -18.60
N TRP A 10 5.26 -13.41 -18.49
CA TRP A 10 5.13 -14.21 -17.26
C TRP A 10 6.43 -14.83 -16.74
N SER A 11 7.53 -14.72 -17.47
CA SER A 11 8.86 -15.17 -17.00
C SER A 11 9.67 -14.06 -16.31
N HIS A 12 9.16 -12.83 -16.30
CA HIS A 12 9.80 -11.72 -15.63
C HIS A 12 9.34 -11.67 -14.16
N LYS A 13 10.19 -12.13 -13.25
CA LYS A 13 9.88 -12.22 -11.81
C LYS A 13 9.52 -10.86 -11.21
N LEU A 14 10.26 -9.81 -11.57
CA LEU A 14 9.99 -8.45 -11.09
C LEU A 14 8.58 -7.96 -11.46
N PHE A 15 8.11 -8.32 -12.65
CA PHE A 15 6.74 -8.02 -13.08
C PHE A 15 5.69 -8.84 -12.31
N LEU A 16 5.91 -10.17 -12.16
CA LEU A 16 4.95 -11.04 -11.47
C LEU A 16 4.78 -10.66 -9.99
N PHE A 17 5.91 -10.49 -9.29
CA PHE A 17 5.87 -10.07 -7.90
C PHE A 17 5.34 -8.64 -7.75
N GLY A 18 5.64 -7.77 -8.71
CA GLY A 18 5.10 -6.42 -8.75
C GLY A 18 3.59 -6.38 -8.97
N LEU A 19 3.04 -7.25 -9.82
CA LEU A 19 1.60 -7.38 -10.01
C LEU A 19 0.91 -7.85 -8.72
N LEU A 20 1.49 -8.84 -8.04
CA LEU A 20 0.99 -9.31 -6.74
C LEU A 20 1.08 -8.23 -5.67
N ALA A 21 2.21 -7.52 -5.61
CA ALA A 21 2.42 -6.43 -4.65
C ALA A 21 1.44 -5.28 -4.88
N LEU A 22 1.19 -4.91 -6.15
CA LEU A 22 0.26 -3.84 -6.49
C LEU A 22 -1.18 -4.22 -6.15
N PHE A 23 -1.57 -5.46 -6.43
CA PHE A 23 -2.87 -6.00 -6.04
C PHE A 23 -3.05 -6.00 -4.50
N SER A 24 -2.03 -6.44 -3.76
CA SER A 24 -2.05 -6.42 -2.29
C SER A 24 -2.07 -5.00 -1.74
N TYR A 25 -1.35 -4.06 -2.36
CA TYR A 25 -1.37 -2.65 -2.00
C TYR A 25 -2.80 -2.07 -2.10
N GLU A 26 -3.52 -2.35 -3.18
CA GLU A 26 -4.90 -1.90 -3.38
C GLU A 26 -5.87 -2.50 -2.34
N ILE A 27 -5.66 -3.77 -1.96
CA ILE A 27 -6.40 -4.37 -0.84
C ILE A 27 -6.21 -3.52 0.43
N ALA A 28 -4.97 -3.15 0.76
CA ALA A 28 -4.66 -2.39 1.97
C ALA A 28 -5.21 -0.96 1.90
N GLU A 29 -4.91 -0.21 0.84
CA GLU A 29 -5.30 1.20 0.68
C GLU A 29 -6.81 1.38 0.76
N ILE A 30 -7.57 0.63 -0.04
CA ILE A 30 -9.03 0.75 -0.09
C ILE A 30 -9.67 0.28 1.22
N SER A 31 -9.12 -0.76 1.86
CA SER A 31 -9.59 -1.22 3.17
C SER A 31 -9.43 -0.16 4.24
N ILE A 32 -8.26 0.46 4.34
CA ILE A 32 -7.98 1.52 5.33
C ILE A 32 -8.89 2.72 5.08
N ASN A 33 -9.03 3.18 3.84
CA ASN A 33 -9.91 4.28 3.49
C ASN A 33 -11.38 3.99 3.85
N SER A 34 -11.86 2.77 3.58
CA SER A 34 -13.24 2.36 3.85
C SER A 34 -13.55 2.25 5.34
N PHE A 35 -12.58 1.82 6.16
CA PHE A 35 -12.77 1.54 7.58
C PHE A 35 -12.22 2.63 8.51
N PHE A 36 -11.63 3.69 7.98
CA PHE A 36 -11.10 4.79 8.79
C PHE A 36 -12.15 5.38 9.74
N ILE A 37 -13.31 5.75 9.21
CA ILE A 37 -14.39 6.38 10.01
C ILE A 37 -14.88 5.39 11.07
N ASN A 38 -15.12 4.13 10.69
CA ASN A 38 -15.59 3.09 11.59
C ASN A 38 -14.62 2.88 12.74
N TYR A 39 -13.31 2.80 12.45
CA TYR A 39 -12.27 2.62 13.47
C TYR A 39 -12.22 3.76 14.48
N VAL A 40 -12.25 5.01 13.99
CA VAL A 40 -12.15 6.21 14.84
C VAL A 40 -13.40 6.41 15.69
N VAL A 41 -14.58 6.03 15.18
CA VAL A 41 -15.86 6.11 15.91
C VAL A 41 -16.00 4.98 16.93
N ASP A 42 -15.58 3.76 16.58
CA ASP A 42 -15.64 2.58 17.45
C ASP A 42 -14.78 2.78 18.73
N ASP A 43 -13.60 3.35 18.57
CA ASP A 43 -12.71 3.72 19.69
C ASP A 43 -13.18 4.98 20.47
N GLY A 44 -14.29 5.60 20.07
CA GLY A 44 -14.89 6.73 20.77
C GLY A 44 -14.12 8.04 20.69
N TRP A 45 -13.22 8.22 19.74
CA TRP A 45 -12.38 9.42 19.63
C TRP A 45 -13.12 10.62 19.03
N MET A 46 -14.05 10.39 18.12
CA MET A 46 -14.89 11.43 17.54
C MET A 46 -16.16 10.84 16.92
N ASN A 47 -17.13 11.71 16.62
CA ASN A 47 -18.33 11.30 15.90
C ASN A 47 -18.05 11.10 14.40
N ALA A 48 -18.94 10.41 13.70
CA ALA A 48 -18.79 10.07 12.28
C ALA A 48 -18.62 11.29 11.35
N ARG A 49 -19.26 12.42 11.68
CA ARG A 49 -19.14 13.65 10.90
C ARG A 49 -17.74 14.25 10.99
N ASP A 50 -17.19 14.34 12.19
CA ASP A 50 -15.86 14.87 12.41
C ASP A 50 -14.80 13.92 11.87
N ALA A 51 -15.00 12.60 12.00
CA ALA A 51 -14.15 11.58 11.41
C ALA A 51 -14.08 11.68 9.88
N ALA A 52 -15.20 11.96 9.21
CA ALA A 52 -15.22 12.19 7.76
C ALA A 52 -14.44 13.44 7.35
N VAL A 53 -14.54 14.52 8.12
CA VAL A 53 -13.74 15.75 7.88
C VAL A 53 -12.25 15.48 8.10
N VAL A 54 -11.91 14.76 9.16
CA VAL A 54 -10.52 14.41 9.48
C VAL A 54 -9.93 13.46 8.43
N LEU A 55 -10.70 12.50 7.93
CA LEU A 55 -10.26 11.67 6.80
C LEU A 55 -9.99 12.52 5.55
N SER A 56 -10.91 13.42 5.19
CA SER A 56 -10.82 14.20 3.96
C SER A 56 -9.66 15.20 3.97
N PHE A 57 -9.48 15.93 5.05
CA PHE A 57 -8.44 16.96 5.16
C PHE A 57 -7.15 16.47 5.84
N GLY A 58 -7.26 15.60 6.82
CA GLY A 58 -6.13 14.99 7.53
C GLY A 58 -5.54 13.82 6.75
N GLY A 59 -6.29 12.73 6.61
CA GLY A 59 -5.82 11.51 5.96
C GLY A 59 -5.41 11.73 4.51
N LEU A 60 -6.36 12.15 3.66
CA LEU A 60 -6.09 12.40 2.24
C LEU A 60 -5.16 13.61 2.00
N GLY A 61 -5.19 14.61 2.89
CA GLY A 61 -4.23 15.72 2.86
C GLY A 61 -2.80 15.25 3.12
N LEU A 62 -2.59 14.40 4.13
CA LEU A 62 -1.29 13.78 4.41
C LEU A 62 -0.82 12.87 3.28
N PHE A 63 -1.74 12.12 2.68
CA PHE A 63 -1.46 11.30 1.50
C PHE A 63 -0.94 12.17 0.34
N MET A 64 -1.58 13.30 0.07
CA MET A 64 -1.14 14.24 -0.95
C MET A 64 0.24 14.84 -0.62
N CYS A 65 0.47 15.28 0.61
CA CYS A 65 1.77 15.76 1.07
C CYS A 65 2.85 14.68 0.96
N GLY A 66 2.55 13.45 1.35
CA GLY A 66 3.43 12.28 1.23
C GLY A 66 3.83 12.01 -0.22
N ARG A 67 2.89 12.19 -1.16
CA ARG A 67 3.15 12.01 -2.61
C ARG A 67 4.14 13.04 -3.16
N PHE A 68 4.00 14.32 -2.78
CA PHE A 68 4.96 15.36 -3.17
C PHE A 68 6.32 15.15 -2.52
N ALA A 69 6.35 14.89 -1.21
CA ALA A 69 7.60 14.64 -0.47
C ALA A 69 8.33 13.41 -1.01
N GLY A 70 7.62 12.31 -1.24
CA GLY A 70 8.18 11.10 -1.79
C GLY A 70 8.73 11.26 -3.21
N SER A 71 8.00 12.00 -4.07
CA SER A 71 8.47 12.34 -5.41
C SER A 71 9.78 13.16 -5.37
N TRP A 72 9.88 14.11 -4.45
CA TRP A 72 11.11 14.89 -4.26
C TRP A 72 12.28 14.04 -3.73
N ILE A 73 12.03 13.14 -2.78
CA ILE A 73 13.02 12.23 -2.21
C ILE A 73 13.56 11.27 -3.29
N MET A 74 12.69 10.74 -4.17
CA MET A 74 13.08 9.83 -5.24
C MET A 74 13.96 10.48 -6.33
N GLN A 75 14.07 11.80 -6.36
CA GLN A 75 15.06 12.48 -7.21
C GLN A 75 16.50 12.33 -6.70
N ARG A 76 16.68 11.98 -5.42
CA ARG A 76 17.98 11.85 -4.73
C ARG A 76 18.30 10.43 -4.29
N ILE A 77 17.28 9.63 -4.03
CA ILE A 77 17.40 8.25 -3.53
C ILE A 77 16.72 7.31 -4.53
N ARG A 78 17.27 6.13 -4.69
CA ARG A 78 16.71 5.10 -5.59
C ARG A 78 15.28 4.75 -5.16
N ALA A 79 14.40 4.65 -6.15
CA ALA A 79 12.97 4.38 -5.93
C ALA A 79 12.73 3.08 -5.15
N GLU A 80 13.55 2.03 -5.38
CA GLU A 80 13.47 0.75 -4.69
C GLU A 80 13.71 0.89 -3.18
N ARG A 81 14.70 1.70 -2.77
CA ARG A 81 15.01 1.97 -1.36
C ARG A 81 13.91 2.79 -0.69
N VAL A 82 13.40 3.81 -1.37
CA VAL A 82 12.30 4.62 -0.85
C VAL A 82 11.08 3.75 -0.63
N LEU A 83 10.76 2.88 -1.60
CA LEU A 83 9.66 1.91 -1.48
C LEU A 83 9.87 0.98 -0.27
N LEU A 84 11.09 0.47 -0.06
CA LEU A 84 11.42 -0.40 1.07
C LEU A 84 11.17 0.30 2.43
N TYR A 85 11.63 1.55 2.58
CA TYR A 85 11.41 2.31 3.82
C TYR A 85 9.93 2.62 4.05
N CYS A 86 9.20 2.97 3.00
CA CYS A 86 7.76 3.20 3.09
C CYS A 86 7.01 1.91 3.46
N ALA A 87 7.38 0.77 2.87
CA ALA A 87 6.78 -0.52 3.19
C ALA A 87 7.06 -0.95 4.65
N LEU A 88 8.28 -0.73 5.15
CA LEU A 88 8.59 -0.93 6.57
C LEU A 88 7.74 -0.04 7.47
N GLY A 89 7.59 1.24 7.09
CA GLY A 89 6.76 2.20 7.82
C GLY A 89 5.29 1.80 7.88
N THR A 90 4.70 1.35 6.77
CA THR A 90 3.29 0.90 6.74
C THR A 90 3.08 -0.40 7.52
N VAL A 91 4.00 -1.37 7.43
CA VAL A 91 3.93 -2.60 8.22
C VAL A 91 4.01 -2.30 9.72
N ALA A 92 4.95 -1.45 10.15
CA ALA A 92 5.06 -1.06 11.55
C ALA A 92 3.81 -0.30 12.04
N ALA A 93 3.31 0.66 11.24
CA ALA A 93 2.14 1.45 11.58
C ALA A 93 0.87 0.57 11.67
N THR A 94 0.62 -0.29 10.69
CA THR A 94 -0.54 -1.20 10.72
C THR A 94 -0.45 -2.22 11.85
N PHE A 95 0.74 -2.68 12.20
CA PHE A 95 0.95 -3.52 13.39
C PHE A 95 0.53 -2.81 14.69
N LEU A 96 0.91 -1.52 14.85
CA LEU A 96 0.50 -0.72 16.01
C LEU A 96 -1.03 -0.53 16.07
N ILE A 97 -1.70 -0.43 14.92
CA ILE A 97 -3.17 -0.34 14.86
C ILE A 97 -3.81 -1.65 15.33
N VAL A 98 -3.32 -2.79 14.85
CA VAL A 98 -3.80 -4.12 15.27
C VAL A 98 -3.62 -4.34 16.78
N CYS A 99 -2.52 -3.82 17.36
CA CYS A 99 -2.26 -3.90 18.81
C CYS A 99 -3.20 -3.02 19.65
N ASN A 100 -4.00 -2.15 19.04
CA ASN A 100 -4.96 -1.24 19.68
C ASN A 100 -4.37 -0.46 20.88
N LEU A 101 -3.30 0.29 20.63
CA LEU A 101 -2.58 1.07 21.65
C LEU A 101 -3.20 2.47 21.87
N GLY A 102 -4.50 2.64 21.62
CA GLY A 102 -5.23 3.88 21.80
C GLY A 102 -4.69 5.01 20.91
N LYS A 103 -4.30 6.14 21.49
CA LYS A 103 -3.82 7.32 20.73
C LYS A 103 -2.61 7.04 19.83
N ILE A 104 -1.78 6.06 20.18
CA ILE A 104 -0.63 5.65 19.36
C ILE A 104 -1.13 5.02 18.05
N SER A 105 -2.17 4.19 18.11
CA SER A 105 -2.79 3.60 16.93
C SER A 105 -3.43 4.66 16.01
N LEU A 106 -4.02 5.73 16.57
CA LEU A 106 -4.53 6.85 15.79
C LEU A 106 -3.41 7.57 15.03
N VAL A 107 -2.29 7.88 15.69
CA VAL A 107 -1.12 8.48 15.03
C VAL A 107 -0.57 7.54 13.97
N ALA A 108 -0.49 6.25 14.26
CA ALA A 108 -0.04 5.24 13.31
C ALA A 108 -0.95 5.20 12.06
N LEU A 109 -2.27 5.33 12.23
CA LEU A 109 -3.22 5.38 11.13
C LEU A 109 -2.94 6.56 10.17
N PHE A 110 -2.61 7.74 10.69
CA PHE A 110 -2.21 8.88 9.86
C PHE A 110 -0.84 8.68 9.18
N LEU A 111 0.10 8.02 9.86
CA LEU A 111 1.41 7.71 9.28
C LEU A 111 1.29 6.74 8.09
N VAL A 112 0.32 5.83 8.11
CA VAL A 112 0.05 4.95 6.95
C VAL A 112 -0.20 5.79 5.70
N TYR A 113 -1.05 6.83 5.75
CA TYR A 113 -1.35 7.69 4.60
C TYR A 113 -0.10 8.36 4.01
N VAL A 114 0.86 8.75 4.85
CA VAL A 114 2.12 9.35 4.39
C VAL A 114 2.97 8.33 3.66
N PHE A 115 3.12 7.13 4.23
CA PHE A 115 3.99 6.10 3.67
C PHE A 115 3.41 5.43 2.43
N GLU A 116 2.08 5.19 2.39
CA GLU A 116 1.44 4.55 1.24
C GLU A 116 1.35 5.44 0.00
N ALA A 117 1.44 6.77 0.18
CA ALA A 117 1.19 7.78 -0.85
C ALA A 117 1.97 7.58 -2.16
N ILE A 118 3.21 7.09 -2.08
CA ILE A 118 4.08 6.89 -3.25
C ILE A 118 4.19 5.44 -3.69
N MET A 119 3.60 4.50 -2.96
CA MET A 119 3.81 3.07 -3.22
C MET A 119 3.26 2.65 -4.58
N PHE A 120 2.01 3.02 -4.91
CA PHE A 120 1.40 2.65 -6.18
C PHE A 120 2.26 3.03 -7.41
N PRO A 121 2.59 4.32 -7.63
CA PRO A 121 3.38 4.71 -8.80
C PRO A 121 4.77 4.09 -8.79
N THR A 122 5.35 3.88 -7.62
CA THR A 122 6.70 3.29 -7.48
C THR A 122 6.70 1.81 -7.82
N ILE A 123 5.78 1.02 -7.25
CA ILE A 123 5.62 -0.41 -7.58
C ILE A 123 5.35 -0.57 -9.07
N PHE A 124 4.43 0.25 -9.62
CA PHE A 124 4.10 0.25 -11.04
C PHE A 124 5.32 0.49 -11.93
N ALA A 125 6.09 1.52 -11.63
CA ALA A 125 7.28 1.88 -12.40
C ALA A 125 8.37 0.81 -12.32
N ILE A 126 8.65 0.26 -11.12
CA ILE A 126 9.64 -0.80 -10.91
C ILE A 126 9.23 -2.08 -11.65
N SER A 127 7.95 -2.46 -11.60
CA SER A 127 7.42 -3.66 -12.24
C SER A 127 7.54 -3.64 -13.76
N LEU A 128 7.64 -2.45 -14.37
CA LEU A 128 7.80 -2.27 -15.82
C LEU A 128 9.27 -2.25 -16.27
N LYS A 129 10.24 -2.21 -15.35
CA LYS A 129 11.67 -2.17 -15.70
C LYS A 129 12.07 -3.40 -16.52
N GLY A 130 12.80 -3.16 -17.60
CA GLY A 130 13.38 -4.20 -18.45
C GLY A 130 12.42 -4.92 -19.39
N LEU A 131 11.12 -4.54 -19.46
CA LEU A 131 10.12 -5.21 -20.29
C LEU A 131 10.12 -4.78 -21.78
N GLY A 132 10.75 -3.65 -22.14
CA GLY A 132 10.86 -3.17 -23.52
C GLY A 132 9.51 -3.16 -24.23
N ASN A 133 9.40 -3.84 -25.36
CA ASN A 133 8.17 -3.87 -26.18
C ASN A 133 6.94 -4.48 -25.48
N LYS A 134 7.12 -5.15 -24.35
CA LYS A 134 6.03 -5.77 -23.56
C LYS A 134 5.44 -4.82 -22.52
N THR A 135 6.03 -3.64 -22.32
CA THR A 135 5.59 -2.65 -21.33
C THR A 135 4.11 -2.30 -21.48
N LYS A 136 3.62 -2.07 -22.70
CA LYS A 136 2.20 -1.74 -22.97
C LYS A 136 1.26 -2.83 -22.44
N ARG A 137 1.56 -4.09 -22.71
CA ARG A 137 0.75 -5.23 -22.24
C ARG A 137 0.87 -5.42 -20.72
N ALA A 138 2.09 -5.27 -20.18
CA ALA A 138 2.33 -5.34 -18.74
C ALA A 138 1.57 -4.26 -17.97
N SER A 139 1.58 -3.01 -18.46
CA SER A 139 0.83 -1.91 -17.86
C SER A 139 -0.66 -2.20 -17.81
N SER A 140 -1.24 -2.84 -18.84
CA SER A 140 -2.67 -3.21 -18.82
C SER A 140 -2.99 -4.19 -17.69
N PHE A 141 -2.12 -5.17 -17.42
CA PHE A 141 -2.31 -6.09 -16.30
C PHE A 141 -2.15 -5.38 -14.94
N LEU A 142 -1.13 -4.52 -14.79
CA LEU A 142 -0.93 -3.77 -13.55
C LEU A 142 -2.12 -2.82 -13.26
N MET A 143 -2.73 -2.23 -14.30
CA MET A 143 -3.92 -1.39 -14.16
C MET A 143 -5.20 -2.16 -13.79
N MET A 144 -5.17 -3.48 -13.75
CA MET A 144 -6.26 -4.31 -13.22
C MET A 144 -6.15 -4.52 -11.69
N SER A 145 -5.04 -4.11 -11.06
CA SER A 145 -4.83 -4.28 -9.61
C SER A 145 -5.91 -3.66 -8.71
N PRO A 146 -6.59 -2.54 -9.08
CA PRO A 146 -7.68 -1.98 -8.27
C PRO A 146 -8.84 -2.95 -7.97
N VAL A 147 -8.95 -4.06 -8.72
CA VAL A 147 -9.89 -5.15 -8.38
C VAL A 147 -9.64 -5.69 -6.97
N GLY A 148 -8.39 -5.67 -6.49
CA GLY A 148 -8.04 -5.99 -5.10
C GLY A 148 -8.78 -5.13 -4.09
N GLY A 149 -9.00 -3.85 -4.40
CA GLY A 149 -9.76 -2.93 -3.55
C GLY A 149 -11.23 -3.32 -3.34
N ALA A 150 -11.82 -4.12 -4.22
CA ALA A 150 -13.16 -4.65 -4.01
C ALA A 150 -13.18 -5.81 -2.99
N ILE A 151 -12.08 -6.53 -2.85
CA ILE A 151 -11.96 -7.69 -1.95
C ILE A 151 -11.61 -7.26 -0.53
N GLY A 152 -10.72 -6.29 -0.39
CA GLY A 152 -10.18 -5.85 0.90
C GLY A 152 -11.23 -5.46 1.93
N PRO A 153 -12.13 -4.50 1.64
CA PRO A 153 -13.18 -4.09 2.58
C PRO A 153 -14.12 -5.24 2.98
N VAL A 154 -14.42 -6.17 2.08
CA VAL A 154 -15.27 -7.34 2.39
C VAL A 154 -14.59 -8.23 3.42
N LEU A 155 -13.30 -8.54 3.23
CA LEU A 155 -12.54 -9.34 4.19
C LEU A 155 -12.39 -8.61 5.53
N MET A 156 -12.12 -7.30 5.49
CA MET A 156 -11.97 -6.49 6.68
C MET A 156 -13.29 -6.39 7.47
N GLY A 157 -14.42 -6.21 6.79
CA GLY A 157 -15.75 -6.22 7.40
C GLY A 157 -16.06 -7.55 8.07
N TYR A 158 -15.78 -8.67 7.40
CA TYR A 158 -15.98 -10.00 7.98
C TYR A 158 -15.18 -10.20 9.29
N VAL A 159 -13.91 -9.73 9.34
CA VAL A 159 -13.11 -9.80 10.55
C VAL A 159 -13.64 -8.87 11.63
N ALA A 160 -14.05 -7.64 11.28
CA ALA A 160 -14.61 -6.67 12.22
C ALA A 160 -15.89 -7.20 12.89
N ASP A 161 -16.80 -7.78 12.10
CA ASP A 161 -18.08 -8.32 12.60
C ASP A 161 -17.91 -9.54 13.51
N ASN A 162 -16.88 -10.35 13.29
CA ASN A 162 -16.65 -11.57 14.06
C ASN A 162 -15.64 -11.41 15.22
N SER A 163 -14.96 -10.26 15.32
CA SER A 163 -13.93 -10.01 16.34
C SER A 163 -14.02 -8.59 16.87
N ASN A 164 -13.15 -7.70 16.42
CA ASN A 164 -13.17 -6.28 16.74
C ASN A 164 -12.57 -5.45 15.59
N MET A 165 -12.85 -4.15 15.62
CA MET A 165 -12.44 -3.22 14.57
C MET A 165 -10.91 -3.16 14.42
N SER A 166 -10.17 -3.11 15.52
CA SER A 166 -8.69 -3.03 15.49
C SER A 166 -8.06 -4.29 14.87
N LEU A 167 -8.61 -5.48 15.19
CA LEU A 167 -8.12 -6.74 14.61
C LEU A 167 -8.39 -6.84 13.11
N SER A 168 -9.42 -6.17 12.60
CA SER A 168 -9.70 -6.18 11.16
C SER A 168 -8.55 -5.60 10.33
N PHE A 169 -7.72 -4.72 10.92
CA PHE A 169 -6.52 -4.18 10.29
C PHE A 169 -5.40 -5.23 10.04
N ILE A 170 -5.61 -6.50 10.47
CA ILE A 170 -4.75 -7.62 10.05
C ILE A 170 -4.75 -7.79 8.52
N ILE A 171 -5.85 -7.44 7.84
CA ILE A 171 -5.95 -7.55 6.37
C ILE A 171 -4.98 -6.59 5.67
N PRO A 172 -5.01 -5.26 5.92
CA PRO A 172 -3.99 -4.36 5.38
C PRO A 172 -2.57 -4.68 5.88
N PHE A 173 -2.41 -5.14 7.13
CA PHE A 173 -1.09 -5.54 7.65
C PHE A 173 -0.46 -6.66 6.81
N VAL A 174 -1.17 -7.76 6.57
CA VAL A 174 -0.69 -8.87 5.72
C VAL A 174 -0.44 -8.39 4.30
N SER A 175 -1.29 -7.54 3.77
CA SER A 175 -1.14 -6.97 2.43
C SER A 175 0.14 -6.13 2.31
N PHE A 176 0.45 -5.30 3.29
CA PHE A 176 1.71 -4.54 3.33
C PHE A 176 2.95 -5.42 3.56
N CYS A 177 2.82 -6.57 4.24
CA CYS A 177 3.92 -7.55 4.31
C CYS A 177 4.27 -8.11 2.92
N VAL A 178 3.28 -8.33 2.04
CA VAL A 178 3.54 -8.73 0.64
C VAL A 178 4.26 -7.61 -0.13
N VAL A 179 3.85 -6.36 0.06
CA VAL A 179 4.53 -5.19 -0.55
C VAL A 179 5.95 -5.06 -0.02
N LEU A 180 6.18 -5.28 1.28
CA LEU A 180 7.51 -5.26 1.89
C LEU A 180 8.43 -6.33 1.28
N PHE A 181 7.93 -7.55 1.10
CA PHE A 181 8.68 -8.61 0.46
C PHE A 181 9.08 -8.23 -0.98
N TYR A 182 8.15 -7.67 -1.74
CA TYR A 182 8.44 -7.19 -3.09
C TYR A 182 9.49 -6.07 -3.11
N SER A 183 9.37 -5.10 -2.21
CA SER A 183 10.30 -3.96 -2.15
C SER A 183 11.70 -4.39 -1.79
N TRP A 184 11.84 -5.35 -0.87
CA TRP A 184 13.13 -5.97 -0.55
C TRP A 184 13.71 -6.72 -1.76
N TYR A 185 12.90 -7.52 -2.44
CA TYR A 185 13.32 -8.23 -3.65
C TYR A 185 13.78 -7.27 -4.74
N ALA A 186 13.04 -6.18 -4.97
CA ALA A 186 13.37 -5.17 -5.97
C ALA A 186 14.67 -4.39 -5.63
N ASP A 187 14.92 -4.12 -4.34
CA ASP A 187 16.16 -3.44 -3.93
C ASP A 187 17.40 -4.34 -4.13
N VAL A 188 17.28 -5.64 -3.86
CA VAL A 188 18.34 -6.64 -4.09
C VAL A 188 18.62 -6.82 -5.58
N GLU A 189 17.62 -6.93 -6.44
CA GLU A 189 17.82 -7.04 -7.90
C GLU A 189 18.35 -5.74 -8.53
N GLY A 190 18.10 -4.61 -7.91
CA GLY A 190 18.53 -3.30 -8.41
C GLY A 190 19.96 -2.92 -7.97
N ASN A 191 20.61 -3.65 -7.05
CA ASN A 191 22.00 -3.49 -6.67
C ASN A 191 22.91 -4.29 -7.56
#